data_92584e8c7ac06f4c504029c1411ec779
#
_entry.id   92584e8c7ac06f4c504029c1411ec779
#
_cell.length_a   1.000
_cell.length_b   1.000
_cell.length_c   1.000
_cell.angle_alpha   90.00
_cell.angle_beta   90.00
_cell.angle_gamma   90.00
#
_symmetry.space_group_name_H-M   'P 1'
#
loop_
_entity.id
_entity.type
_entity.pdbx_description
1 polymer ?
#
loop_
_entity_poly.entity_id
_entity_poly.type
_entity_poly.pdbx_seq_one_letter_code
_entity_poly.pdbx_strand_id
1 'polypeptide(L)'
;GVKVNTPIAILIGSNEAPHPTIKKIAKNPYIEKAILPSKNKNEEILKTDSNSSFITVREALRNAMAEEMRADNNVFVMGEEVAEYQGAYKVTQGLLDEFGDKRVYDTPITEHGFAGVGIGAAFGNLIPIVEFMTFNFAMQAIDQIINSAAKTLYMSGGQMGCPIVFRGPNGAASRVGAQHSQCYASWYAHCPGLKVVTPWSSADAKGLLKSAIRDPNPVIFLENEVMYGQSFDCPHDQDFTLPIGKAHIERTGKDVTI
;
A
#
# COMPACT_ATOMS: atom_id res chain seq x y z
N GLY A 1 -6.51 24.73 9.80
CA GLY A 1 -7.73 24.21 10.42
C GLY A 1 -8.92 25.08 10.08
N VAL A 2 -10.06 24.48 9.90
CA VAL A 2 -11.34 25.16 9.64
C VAL A 2 -11.94 25.50 11.00
N LYS A 3 -12.47 26.71 11.17
CA LYS A 3 -13.12 27.13 12.44
C LYS A 3 -14.37 26.27 12.67
N VAL A 4 -14.63 25.97 13.95
CA VAL A 4 -15.88 25.30 14.35
C VAL A 4 -17.09 26.07 13.80
N ASN A 5 -18.12 25.35 13.31
CA ASN A 5 -19.32 25.89 12.64
C ASN A 5 -19.08 26.53 11.26
N THR A 6 -17.95 26.31 10.62
CA THR A 6 -17.79 26.70 9.22
C THR A 6 -18.54 25.70 8.31
N PRO A 7 -19.41 26.17 7.40
CA PRO A 7 -20.06 25.29 6.44
C PRO A 7 -19.02 24.58 5.58
N ILE A 8 -19.03 23.25 5.58
CA ILE A 8 -18.10 22.40 4.80
C ILE A 8 -18.77 21.80 3.56
N ALA A 9 -20.11 21.80 3.51
CA ALA A 9 -20.90 21.38 2.37
C ALA A 9 -22.26 22.07 2.37
N ILE A 10 -22.82 22.29 1.18
CA ILE A 10 -24.16 22.81 0.98
C ILE A 10 -24.83 21.92 -0.04
N LEU A 11 -25.98 21.32 0.33
CA LEU A 11 -26.83 20.55 -0.59
C LEU A 11 -27.75 21.53 -1.31
N ILE A 12 -27.78 21.46 -2.63
CA ILE A 12 -28.62 22.27 -3.49
C ILE A 12 -29.50 21.33 -4.31
N GLY A 13 -30.81 21.61 -4.36
CA GLY A 13 -31.74 20.90 -5.27
C GLY A 13 -31.41 21.23 -6.72
N SER A 14 -31.80 20.35 -7.64
CA SER A 14 -31.48 20.46 -9.07
C SER A 14 -31.99 21.75 -9.74
N ASN A 15 -32.90 22.47 -9.11
CA ASN A 15 -33.52 23.71 -9.63
C ASN A 15 -33.25 24.95 -8.74
N GLU A 16 -32.33 24.87 -7.79
CA GLU A 16 -32.02 25.99 -6.87
C GLU A 16 -30.80 26.76 -7.35
N ALA A 17 -30.86 28.09 -7.23
CA ALA A 17 -29.69 28.93 -7.48
C ALA A 17 -28.60 28.73 -6.44
N PRO A 18 -27.29 28.77 -6.80
CA PRO A 18 -26.21 28.60 -5.86
C PRO A 18 -26.29 29.59 -4.69
N HIS A 19 -26.26 29.06 -3.47
CA HIS A 19 -26.29 29.89 -2.26
C HIS A 19 -25.14 30.91 -2.22
N PRO A 20 -25.36 32.16 -1.76
CA PRO A 20 -24.32 33.20 -1.73
C PRO A 20 -23.03 32.82 -1.02
N THR A 21 -23.12 31.92 -0.05
CA THR A 21 -21.96 31.35 0.67
C THR A 21 -21.04 30.58 -0.26
N ILE A 22 -21.55 29.87 -1.29
CA ILE A 22 -20.74 29.14 -2.28
C ILE A 22 -19.87 30.11 -3.09
N LYS A 23 -20.44 31.26 -3.49
CA LYS A 23 -19.69 32.31 -4.21
C LYS A 23 -18.56 32.90 -3.39
N LYS A 24 -18.71 32.92 -2.05
CA LYS A 24 -17.70 33.42 -1.11
C LYS A 24 -16.58 32.41 -0.83
N ILE A 25 -16.94 31.11 -0.81
CA ILE A 25 -15.97 30.01 -0.65
C ILE A 25 -15.14 29.84 -1.94
N ALA A 26 -15.76 29.93 -3.11
CA ALA A 26 -15.06 29.83 -4.40
C ALA A 26 -14.06 30.98 -4.66
N LYS A 27 -14.19 32.09 -3.98
CA LYS A 27 -13.25 33.23 -4.06
C LYS A 27 -12.13 33.23 -3.01
N ASN A 28 -11.99 32.12 -2.25
CA ASN A 28 -10.88 32.02 -1.29
C ASN A 28 -9.60 31.62 -2.04
N PRO A 29 -8.55 32.48 -2.06
CA PRO A 29 -7.33 32.23 -2.84
C PRO A 29 -6.56 30.96 -2.40
N TYR A 30 -6.81 30.46 -1.18
CA TYR A 30 -6.24 29.20 -0.70
C TYR A 30 -6.96 27.98 -1.29
N ILE A 31 -8.24 28.11 -1.67
CA ILE A 31 -9.04 27.06 -2.30
C ILE A 31 -8.81 27.06 -3.82
N GLU A 32 -8.68 28.21 -4.44
CA GLU A 32 -8.33 28.32 -5.87
C GLU A 32 -6.96 27.69 -6.18
N LYS A 33 -5.98 27.81 -5.27
CA LYS A 33 -4.67 27.18 -5.41
C LYS A 33 -4.69 25.65 -5.22
N ALA A 34 -5.69 25.12 -4.50
CA ALA A 34 -5.85 23.69 -4.26
C ALA A 34 -6.70 22.97 -5.32
N ILE A 35 -7.50 23.71 -6.10
CA ILE A 35 -8.43 23.15 -7.10
C ILE A 35 -7.87 23.20 -8.52
N LEU A 36 -6.90 24.09 -8.79
CA LEU A 36 -6.24 24.09 -10.09
C LEU A 36 -5.29 22.88 -10.13
N PRO A 37 -5.49 21.93 -11.03
CA PRO A 37 -4.41 21.01 -11.35
C PRO A 37 -3.24 21.88 -11.79
N SER A 38 -2.13 21.74 -11.11
CA SER A 38 -0.86 22.32 -11.53
C SER A 38 -0.65 21.91 -12.99
N LYS A 39 -0.92 22.83 -13.92
CA LYS A 39 -0.38 22.70 -15.27
C LYS A 39 1.12 22.86 -15.13
N ASN A 40 1.78 21.76 -14.82
CA ASN A 40 3.21 21.65 -15.05
C ASN A 40 3.45 21.90 -16.55
N LYS A 41 3.79 23.13 -16.87
CA LYS A 41 4.49 23.48 -18.11
C LYS A 41 5.93 23.00 -17.95
N ASN A 42 6.13 21.75 -18.02
CA ASN A 42 7.32 21.03 -18.42
C ASN A 42 6.86 19.61 -18.70
N GLU A 43 6.09 19.44 -19.77
CA GLU A 43 6.18 18.25 -20.57
C GLU A 43 7.56 18.27 -21.27
N GLU A 44 8.64 18.14 -20.55
CA GLU A 44 9.71 17.30 -21.04
C GLU A 44 9.11 15.91 -21.07
N ILE A 45 8.70 15.49 -22.25
CA ILE A 45 8.46 14.10 -22.60
C ILE A 45 9.74 13.38 -22.17
N LEU A 46 9.74 12.86 -20.93
CA LEU A 46 10.72 11.89 -20.50
C LEU A 46 10.67 10.81 -21.58
N LYS A 47 11.77 10.71 -22.34
CA LYS A 47 11.94 9.61 -23.30
C LYS A 47 11.71 8.36 -22.48
N THR A 48 10.53 7.76 -22.62
CA THR A 48 10.21 6.47 -22.02
C THR A 48 11.33 5.54 -22.46
N ASP A 49 12.09 5.05 -21.52
CA ASP A 49 13.06 4.00 -21.78
C ASP A 49 12.26 2.89 -22.46
N SER A 50 12.71 2.37 -23.59
CA SER A 50 11.97 1.40 -24.41
C SER A 50 11.62 0.10 -23.63
N ASN A 51 12.04 0.01 -22.37
CA ASN A 51 11.87 -1.10 -21.46
C ASN A 51 11.00 -0.76 -20.21
N SER A 52 10.18 0.29 -20.27
CA SER A 52 9.24 0.66 -19.21
C SER A 52 7.85 0.96 -19.76
N SER A 53 6.82 0.86 -18.92
CA SER A 53 5.46 1.28 -19.23
C SER A 53 4.89 2.17 -18.14
N PHE A 54 3.98 3.06 -18.54
CA PHE A 54 3.27 3.93 -17.61
C PHE A 54 2.04 3.21 -17.08
N ILE A 55 2.12 2.68 -15.84
CA ILE A 55 1.06 1.90 -15.19
C ILE A 55 0.71 2.49 -13.84
N THR A 56 -0.48 2.15 -13.34
CA THR A 56 -0.92 2.57 -12.01
C THR A 56 -0.14 1.85 -10.91
N VAL A 57 -0.03 2.49 -9.73
CA VAL A 57 0.55 1.86 -8.53
C VAL A 57 -0.17 0.54 -8.20
N ARG A 58 -1.50 0.49 -8.36
CA ARG A 58 -2.30 -0.72 -8.18
C ARG A 58 -1.86 -1.85 -9.11
N GLU A 59 -1.70 -1.56 -10.40
CA GLU A 59 -1.23 -2.54 -11.38
C GLU A 59 0.20 -2.99 -11.09
N ALA A 60 1.07 -2.08 -10.65
CA ALA A 60 2.44 -2.40 -10.27
C ALA A 60 2.50 -3.37 -9.08
N LEU A 61 1.68 -3.17 -8.04
CA LEU A 61 1.54 -4.07 -6.90
C LEU A 61 1.03 -5.45 -7.33
N ARG A 62 -0.06 -5.47 -8.14
CA ARG A 62 -0.61 -6.71 -8.68
C ARG A 62 0.43 -7.48 -9.49
N ASN A 63 1.15 -6.80 -10.37
CA ASN A 63 2.17 -7.40 -11.21
C ASN A 63 3.33 -7.97 -10.37
N ALA A 64 3.78 -7.25 -9.33
CA ALA A 64 4.81 -7.73 -8.42
C ALA A 64 4.41 -9.05 -7.75
N MET A 65 3.19 -9.13 -7.21
CA MET A 65 2.67 -10.36 -6.60
C MET A 65 2.58 -11.49 -7.63
N ALA A 66 2.02 -11.24 -8.80
CA ALA A 66 1.89 -12.25 -9.85
C ALA A 66 3.26 -12.78 -10.32
N GLU A 67 4.25 -11.90 -10.52
CA GLU A 67 5.61 -12.29 -10.91
C GLU A 67 6.27 -13.19 -9.85
N GLU A 68 6.19 -12.84 -8.58
CA GLU A 68 6.75 -13.65 -7.50
C GLU A 68 5.99 -14.98 -7.30
N MET A 69 4.67 -14.99 -7.45
CA MET A 69 3.88 -16.21 -7.41
C MET A 69 4.17 -17.17 -8.57
N ARG A 70 4.54 -16.66 -9.75
CA ARG A 70 5.01 -17.49 -10.87
C ARG A 70 6.40 -18.07 -10.62
N ALA A 71 7.26 -17.28 -9.96
CA ALA A 71 8.64 -17.66 -9.69
C ALA A 71 8.77 -18.69 -8.54
N ASP A 72 7.92 -18.60 -7.51
CA ASP A 72 7.96 -19.49 -6.34
C ASP A 72 6.56 -19.98 -5.95
N ASN A 73 6.41 -21.30 -5.93
CA ASN A 73 5.15 -21.96 -5.56
C ASN A 73 4.79 -21.84 -4.07
N ASN A 74 5.70 -21.41 -3.22
CA ASN A 74 5.44 -21.17 -1.80
C ASN A 74 4.81 -19.79 -1.54
N VAL A 75 4.87 -18.87 -2.51
CA VAL A 75 4.24 -17.54 -2.41
C VAL A 75 2.74 -17.65 -2.61
N PHE A 76 1.95 -17.13 -1.72
CA PHE A 76 0.49 -17.11 -1.81
C PHE A 76 -0.10 -15.83 -1.19
N VAL A 77 -1.32 -15.49 -1.57
CA VAL A 77 -2.04 -14.30 -1.10
C VAL A 77 -3.23 -14.72 -0.26
N MET A 78 -3.42 -14.09 0.88
CA MET A 78 -4.59 -14.28 1.73
C MET A 78 -5.03 -12.97 2.37
N GLY A 79 -6.32 -12.84 2.65
CA GLY A 79 -6.88 -11.66 3.29
C GLY A 79 -8.39 -11.56 3.05
N GLU A 80 -8.97 -10.45 3.46
CA GLU A 80 -10.39 -10.18 3.29
C GLU A 80 -10.70 -9.77 1.85
N GLU A 81 -11.62 -10.48 1.19
CA GLU A 81 -12.10 -10.16 -0.17
C GLU A 81 -10.98 -10.12 -1.24
N VAL A 82 -9.84 -10.76 -1.02
CA VAL A 82 -8.70 -10.74 -1.95
C VAL A 82 -8.86 -11.67 -3.15
N ALA A 83 -9.67 -12.72 -3.03
CA ALA A 83 -9.90 -13.73 -4.05
C ALA A 83 -11.11 -13.41 -4.94
N GLU A 84 -12.33 -13.77 -4.51
CA GLU A 84 -13.54 -13.64 -5.34
C GLU A 84 -13.86 -12.18 -5.70
N TYR A 85 -13.75 -11.27 -4.73
CA TYR A 85 -13.98 -9.84 -4.96
C TYR A 85 -12.79 -9.13 -5.59
N GLN A 86 -11.62 -9.76 -5.68
CA GLN A 86 -10.37 -9.24 -6.28
C GLN A 86 -9.84 -8.01 -5.54
N GLY A 87 -10.00 -7.98 -4.23
CA GLY A 87 -9.59 -6.90 -3.34
C GLY A 87 -10.55 -5.70 -3.32
N ALA A 88 -10.70 -5.08 -2.16
CA ALA A 88 -11.53 -3.87 -2.00
C ALA A 88 -11.05 -2.73 -2.93
N TYR A 89 -9.75 -2.64 -3.15
CA TYR A 89 -9.11 -1.65 -4.02
C TYR A 89 -8.63 -2.23 -5.36
N LYS A 90 -9.00 -3.49 -5.68
CA LYS A 90 -8.62 -4.20 -6.91
C LYS A 90 -7.11 -4.39 -7.10
N VAL A 91 -6.37 -4.46 -6.00
CA VAL A 91 -4.92 -4.73 -6.05
C VAL A 91 -4.63 -6.21 -6.38
N THR A 92 -5.54 -7.12 -6.05
CA THR A 92 -5.41 -8.56 -6.32
C THR A 92 -6.17 -9.02 -7.56
N GLN A 93 -6.58 -8.09 -8.42
CA GLN A 93 -7.39 -8.38 -9.60
C GLN A 93 -6.73 -9.43 -10.52
N GLY A 94 -7.48 -10.50 -10.83
CA GLY A 94 -7.06 -11.59 -11.72
C GLY A 94 -6.12 -12.61 -11.09
N LEU A 95 -5.68 -12.43 -9.83
CA LEU A 95 -4.78 -13.42 -9.19
C LEU A 95 -5.47 -14.76 -8.94
N LEU A 96 -6.73 -14.76 -8.52
CA LEU A 96 -7.50 -15.99 -8.32
C LEU A 96 -7.63 -16.77 -9.63
N ASP A 97 -7.95 -16.08 -10.74
CA ASP A 97 -8.11 -16.70 -12.05
C ASP A 97 -6.80 -17.36 -12.54
N GLU A 98 -5.66 -16.74 -12.24
CA GLU A 98 -4.35 -17.23 -12.68
C GLU A 98 -3.79 -18.36 -11.78
N PHE A 99 -3.91 -18.21 -10.45
CA PHE A 99 -3.22 -19.09 -9.49
C PHE A 99 -4.12 -20.07 -8.76
N GLY A 100 -5.44 -19.88 -8.84
CA GLY A 100 -6.43 -20.75 -8.22
C GLY A 100 -6.59 -20.55 -6.71
N ASP A 101 -7.60 -21.23 -6.17
CA ASP A 101 -8.05 -21.13 -4.78
C ASP A 101 -7.07 -21.69 -3.73
N LYS A 102 -6.06 -22.43 -4.17
CA LYS A 102 -4.98 -22.91 -3.29
C LYS A 102 -3.87 -21.89 -3.06
N ARG A 103 -3.85 -20.84 -3.83
CA ARG A 103 -2.81 -19.81 -3.80
C ARG A 103 -3.35 -18.41 -3.54
N VAL A 104 -4.66 -18.21 -3.67
CA VAL A 104 -5.36 -16.94 -3.39
C VAL A 104 -6.62 -17.25 -2.62
N TYR A 105 -6.67 -16.86 -1.33
CA TYR A 105 -7.80 -17.22 -0.46
C TYR A 105 -8.45 -16.01 0.19
N ASP A 106 -9.77 -16.02 0.21
CA ASP A 106 -10.54 -15.14 1.09
C ASP A 106 -10.52 -15.68 2.54
N THR A 107 -10.36 -14.79 3.48
CA THR A 107 -10.45 -15.09 4.91
C THR A 107 -11.71 -14.46 5.51
N PRO A 108 -12.25 -15.04 6.59
CA PRO A 108 -13.22 -14.31 7.41
C PRO A 108 -12.61 -13.00 7.93
N ILE A 109 -13.47 -12.04 8.30
CA ILE A 109 -13.05 -10.78 8.96
C ILE A 109 -12.56 -11.12 10.37
N THR A 110 -11.27 -11.44 10.49
CA THR A 110 -10.62 -11.88 11.74
C THR A 110 -9.13 -11.56 11.66
N GLU A 111 -8.75 -10.28 11.70
CA GLU A 111 -7.38 -9.85 11.45
C GLU A 111 -6.36 -10.54 12.38
N HIS A 112 -6.70 -10.72 13.65
CA HIS A 112 -5.89 -11.52 14.56
C HIS A 112 -5.74 -12.98 14.11
N GLY A 113 -6.84 -13.58 13.67
CA GLY A 113 -6.89 -14.99 13.24
C GLY A 113 -6.10 -15.21 11.95
N PHE A 114 -6.40 -14.47 10.88
CA PHE A 114 -5.74 -14.72 9.60
C PHE A 114 -4.27 -14.28 9.60
N ALA A 115 -3.89 -13.23 10.35
CA ALA A 115 -2.48 -12.89 10.53
C ALA A 115 -1.72 -14.03 11.23
N GLY A 116 -2.32 -14.64 12.28
CA GLY A 116 -1.75 -15.79 12.95
C GLY A 116 -1.61 -17.01 12.03
N VAL A 117 -2.59 -17.28 11.17
CA VAL A 117 -2.52 -18.35 10.15
C VAL A 117 -1.38 -18.10 9.17
N GLY A 118 -1.27 -16.85 8.65
CA GLY A 118 -0.18 -16.47 7.76
C GLY A 118 1.19 -16.66 8.42
N ILE A 119 1.36 -16.23 9.67
CA ILE A 119 2.60 -16.41 10.43
C ILE A 119 2.92 -17.90 10.62
N GLY A 120 1.93 -18.71 10.98
CA GLY A 120 2.10 -20.15 11.10
C GLY A 120 2.52 -20.81 9.77
N ALA A 121 1.97 -20.35 8.65
CA ALA A 121 2.37 -20.79 7.32
C ALA A 121 3.83 -20.39 7.00
N ALA A 122 4.24 -19.18 7.38
CA ALA A 122 5.63 -18.73 7.23
C ALA A 122 6.61 -19.56 8.07
N PHE A 123 6.23 -19.97 9.28
CA PHE A 123 7.02 -20.91 10.09
C PHE A 123 7.13 -22.29 9.42
N GLY A 124 6.15 -22.66 8.58
CA GLY A 124 6.16 -23.86 7.76
C GLY A 124 6.89 -23.73 6.42
N ASN A 125 7.68 -22.68 6.22
CA ASN A 125 8.45 -22.38 4.99
C ASN A 125 7.57 -22.00 3.77
N LEU A 126 6.36 -21.53 3.98
CA LEU A 126 5.60 -20.82 2.96
C LEU A 126 5.91 -19.31 3.00
N ILE A 127 5.52 -18.59 1.97
CA ILE A 127 5.76 -17.15 1.84
C ILE A 127 4.41 -16.44 1.67
N PRO A 128 3.70 -16.18 2.77
CA PRO A 128 2.40 -15.52 2.71
C PRO A 128 2.51 -14.03 2.47
N ILE A 129 1.66 -13.54 1.58
CA ILE A 129 1.32 -12.12 1.42
C ILE A 129 -0.04 -11.94 2.07
N VAL A 130 -0.06 -11.35 3.26
CA VAL A 130 -1.28 -11.11 4.04
C VAL A 130 -1.77 -9.70 3.77
N GLU A 131 -2.94 -9.57 3.14
CA GLU A 131 -3.58 -8.29 2.93
C GLU A 131 -4.49 -7.93 4.10
N PHE A 132 -4.24 -6.80 4.74
CA PHE A 132 -5.26 -6.12 5.54
C PHE A 132 -6.05 -5.20 4.60
N MET A 133 -7.37 -5.23 4.67
CA MET A 133 -8.23 -4.33 3.91
C MET A 133 -7.83 -2.86 4.17
N THR A 134 -7.44 -2.57 5.40
CA THR A 134 -6.72 -1.34 5.77
C THR A 134 -5.88 -1.58 7.03
N PHE A 135 -4.71 -0.96 7.12
CA PHE A 135 -3.89 -0.99 8.32
C PHE A 135 -4.56 -0.35 9.55
N ASN A 136 -5.62 0.42 9.35
CA ASN A 136 -6.42 0.92 10.46
C ASN A 136 -7.01 -0.22 11.32
N PHE A 137 -7.29 -1.37 10.72
CA PHE A 137 -7.83 -2.55 11.42
C PHE A 137 -6.77 -3.60 11.73
N ALA A 138 -5.57 -3.48 11.17
CA ALA A 138 -4.43 -4.33 11.52
C ALA A 138 -4.04 -4.23 13.01
N MET A 139 -4.50 -3.21 13.73
CA MET A 139 -4.36 -3.12 15.18
C MET A 139 -4.93 -4.33 15.92
N GLN A 140 -5.96 -4.98 15.40
CA GLN A 140 -6.51 -6.20 15.98
C GLN A 140 -5.52 -7.37 15.92
N ALA A 141 -4.59 -7.34 14.97
CA ALA A 141 -3.55 -8.36 14.78
C ALA A 141 -2.19 -7.95 15.34
N ILE A 142 -2.09 -6.84 16.06
CA ILE A 142 -0.80 -6.26 16.46
C ILE A 142 0.04 -7.22 17.32
N ASP A 143 -0.59 -8.03 18.17
CA ASP A 143 0.10 -9.05 18.95
C ASP A 143 0.76 -10.11 18.05
N GLN A 144 0.04 -10.60 17.04
CA GLN A 144 0.56 -11.56 16.08
C GLN A 144 1.76 -10.99 15.31
N ILE A 145 1.66 -9.74 14.88
CA ILE A 145 2.74 -9.09 14.13
C ILE A 145 3.97 -8.86 15.02
N ILE A 146 3.78 -8.29 16.21
CA ILE A 146 4.90 -7.85 17.08
C ILE A 146 5.48 -9.00 17.90
N ASN A 147 4.65 -9.87 18.46
CA ASN A 147 5.14 -10.95 19.31
C ASN A 147 5.41 -12.23 18.51
N SER A 148 4.53 -12.64 17.62
CA SER A 148 4.73 -13.87 16.87
C SER A 148 5.68 -13.66 15.67
N ALA A 149 5.41 -12.74 14.75
CA ALA A 149 6.25 -12.58 13.56
C ALA A 149 7.61 -11.96 13.89
N ALA A 150 7.63 -10.80 14.55
CA ALA A 150 8.87 -10.03 14.72
C ALA A 150 9.88 -10.66 15.67
N LYS A 151 9.43 -11.41 16.69
CA LYS A 151 10.31 -11.85 17.79
C LYS A 151 10.66 -13.33 17.77
N THR A 152 9.96 -14.17 17.03
CA THR A 152 10.17 -15.61 17.06
C THR A 152 11.56 -16.01 16.57
N LEU A 153 12.11 -15.35 15.56
CA LEU A 153 13.49 -15.61 15.12
C LEU A 153 14.50 -15.44 16.28
N TYR A 154 14.40 -14.34 17.03
CA TYR A 154 15.26 -14.10 18.19
C TYR A 154 14.99 -15.13 19.31
N MET A 155 13.73 -15.36 19.65
CA MET A 155 13.36 -16.26 20.74
C MET A 155 13.68 -17.73 20.47
N SER A 156 13.71 -18.12 19.18
CA SER A 156 14.14 -19.47 18.77
C SER A 156 15.65 -19.63 18.61
N GLY A 157 16.44 -18.61 18.94
CA GLY A 157 17.89 -18.64 18.73
C GLY A 157 18.28 -18.70 17.25
N GLY A 158 17.50 -18.08 16.38
CA GLY A 158 17.73 -18.02 14.93
C GLY A 158 17.23 -19.24 14.13
N GLN A 159 16.50 -20.15 14.78
CA GLN A 159 16.06 -21.40 14.13
C GLN A 159 14.77 -21.27 13.33
N MET A 160 13.88 -20.32 13.70
CA MET A 160 12.57 -20.17 13.09
C MET A 160 12.42 -18.78 12.50
N GLY A 161 12.58 -18.66 11.18
CA GLY A 161 12.32 -17.45 10.41
C GLY A 161 10.84 -17.22 10.15
N CYS A 162 10.51 -16.01 9.69
CA CYS A 162 9.14 -15.66 9.34
C CYS A 162 9.12 -14.79 8.06
N PRO A 163 9.29 -15.40 6.88
CA PRO A 163 9.22 -14.72 5.58
C PRO A 163 7.77 -14.40 5.24
N ILE A 164 7.29 -13.25 5.69
CA ILE A 164 5.90 -12.81 5.53
C ILE A 164 5.82 -11.33 5.14
N VAL A 165 4.90 -10.99 4.25
CA VAL A 165 4.56 -9.61 3.95
C VAL A 165 3.17 -9.30 4.47
N PHE A 166 3.05 -8.29 5.30
CA PHE A 166 1.78 -7.68 5.66
C PHE A 166 1.62 -6.41 4.84
N ARG A 167 0.60 -6.35 3.99
CA ARG A 167 0.37 -5.21 3.10
C ARG A 167 -1.05 -4.67 3.19
N GLY A 168 -1.24 -3.45 2.78
CA GLY A 168 -2.54 -2.81 2.68
C GLY A 168 -2.47 -1.28 2.78
N PRO A 169 -3.62 -0.60 2.59
CA PRO A 169 -3.70 0.86 2.66
C PRO A 169 -3.39 1.39 4.05
N ASN A 170 -2.68 2.52 4.09
CA ASN A 170 -2.27 3.20 5.32
C ASN A 170 -2.22 4.72 5.08
N GLY A 171 -2.52 5.50 6.09
CA GLY A 171 -2.45 6.96 6.03
C GLY A 171 -3.72 7.63 5.53
N ALA A 172 -3.55 8.76 4.85
CA ALA A 172 -4.67 9.54 4.34
C ALA A 172 -5.49 8.76 3.32
N ALA A 173 -6.82 8.86 3.43
CA ALA A 173 -7.77 8.13 2.60
C ALA A 173 -8.85 9.06 2.03
N SER A 174 -9.73 8.51 1.18
CA SER A 174 -10.72 9.25 0.42
C SER A 174 -11.96 9.62 1.25
N ARG A 175 -11.80 10.47 2.27
CA ARG A 175 -12.91 11.03 3.09
C ARG A 175 -13.70 9.99 3.88
N VAL A 176 -13.04 9.00 4.41
CA VAL A 176 -13.66 7.88 5.15
C VAL A 176 -13.60 8.04 6.68
N GLY A 177 -13.21 9.20 7.18
CA GLY A 177 -13.21 9.53 8.61
C GLY A 177 -11.95 9.08 9.35
N ALA A 178 -11.94 9.33 10.67
CA ALA A 178 -10.76 9.19 11.51
C ALA A 178 -10.25 7.74 11.62
N GLN A 179 -11.16 6.78 11.75
CA GLN A 179 -10.81 5.36 11.90
C GLN A 179 -10.19 4.74 10.64
N HIS A 180 -10.31 5.39 9.47
CA HIS A 180 -9.80 4.90 8.19
C HIS A 180 -8.69 5.79 7.61
N SER A 181 -8.11 6.69 8.40
CA SER A 181 -7.16 7.70 7.90
C SER A 181 -5.94 7.87 8.80
N GLN A 182 -5.51 6.79 9.44
CA GLN A 182 -4.40 6.76 10.38
C GLN A 182 -3.13 6.22 9.71
N CYS A 183 -1.97 6.67 10.18
CA CYS A 183 -0.68 6.17 9.73
C CYS A 183 0.03 5.43 10.86
N TYR A 184 0.34 4.16 10.63
CA TYR A 184 0.97 3.28 11.62
C TYR A 184 2.47 3.04 11.37
N ALA A 185 3.09 3.74 10.44
CA ALA A 185 4.49 3.54 10.09
C ALA A 185 5.42 3.60 11.30
N SER A 186 5.25 4.61 12.17
CA SER A 186 6.06 4.77 13.38
C SER A 186 5.82 3.68 14.42
N TRP A 187 4.61 3.12 14.51
CA TRP A 187 4.31 2.04 15.45
C TRP A 187 5.08 0.76 15.09
N TYR A 188 5.01 0.36 13.82
CA TYR A 188 5.71 -0.84 13.37
C TYR A 188 7.23 -0.63 13.26
N ALA A 189 7.68 0.57 12.83
CA ALA A 189 9.10 0.90 12.75
C ALA A 189 9.80 0.95 14.11
N HIS A 190 9.04 1.12 15.21
CA HIS A 190 9.55 1.04 16.57
C HIS A 190 9.92 -0.39 17.00
N CYS A 191 9.35 -1.42 16.34
CA CYS A 191 9.48 -2.81 16.77
C CYS A 191 10.69 -3.49 16.12
N PRO A 192 11.72 -3.89 16.89
CA PRO A 192 12.82 -4.71 16.37
C PRO A 192 12.29 -6.03 15.77
N GLY A 193 12.85 -6.42 14.63
CA GLY A 193 12.46 -7.62 13.90
C GLY A 193 11.49 -7.37 12.75
N LEU A 194 10.92 -6.16 12.64
CA LEU A 194 10.11 -5.74 11.49
C LEU A 194 10.91 -4.83 10.55
N LYS A 195 10.68 -4.99 9.25
CA LYS A 195 11.03 -3.99 8.24
C LYS A 195 9.77 -3.25 7.83
N VAL A 196 9.84 -1.93 7.69
CA VAL A 196 8.69 -1.10 7.32
C VAL A 196 9.01 -0.36 6.02
N VAL A 197 8.15 -0.51 5.03
CA VAL A 197 8.34 0.01 3.67
C VAL A 197 7.10 0.79 3.25
N THR A 198 7.31 1.96 2.64
CA THR A 198 6.25 2.81 2.10
C THR A 198 6.61 3.20 0.66
N PRO A 199 6.03 2.56 -0.36
CA PRO A 199 6.33 2.89 -1.75
C PRO A 199 5.72 4.23 -2.15
N TRP A 200 6.34 4.92 -3.11
CA TRP A 200 5.86 6.16 -3.69
C TRP A 200 5.33 6.00 -5.11
N SER A 201 6.15 5.49 -6.03
CA SER A 201 5.86 5.34 -7.45
C SER A 201 5.44 3.91 -7.82
N SER A 202 5.05 3.70 -9.09
CA SER A 202 4.79 2.34 -9.61
C SER A 202 6.06 1.48 -9.62
N ALA A 203 7.22 2.07 -9.92
CA ALA A 203 8.50 1.38 -9.84
C ALA A 203 8.85 0.98 -8.40
N ASP A 204 8.64 1.91 -7.43
CA ASP A 204 8.83 1.59 -6.02
C ASP A 204 7.87 0.48 -5.56
N ALA A 205 6.60 0.59 -5.91
CA ALA A 205 5.59 -0.40 -5.57
C ALA A 205 5.98 -1.80 -6.07
N LYS A 206 6.39 -1.92 -7.34
CA LYS A 206 6.85 -3.19 -7.92
C LYS A 206 8.15 -3.66 -7.27
N GLY A 207 9.20 -2.85 -7.30
CA GLY A 207 10.53 -3.26 -6.90
C GLY A 207 10.67 -3.55 -5.40
N LEU A 208 10.05 -2.72 -4.55
CA LEU A 208 10.09 -2.92 -3.10
C LEU A 208 9.19 -4.08 -2.65
N LEU A 209 8.02 -4.29 -3.29
CA LEU A 209 7.16 -5.42 -2.93
C LEU A 209 7.82 -6.75 -3.27
N LYS A 210 8.47 -6.86 -4.43
CA LYS A 210 9.26 -8.05 -4.78
C LYS A 210 10.39 -8.29 -3.80
N SER A 211 11.11 -7.25 -3.40
CA SER A 211 12.13 -7.35 -2.37
C SER A 211 11.56 -7.76 -1.01
N ALA A 212 10.36 -7.30 -0.67
CA ALA A 212 9.69 -7.68 0.57
C ALA A 212 9.26 -9.16 0.57
N ILE A 213 8.76 -9.67 -0.55
CA ILE A 213 8.37 -11.09 -0.70
C ILE A 213 9.60 -12.02 -0.61
N ARG A 214 10.74 -11.58 -1.14
CA ARG A 214 12.01 -12.31 -1.10
C ARG A 214 12.78 -12.16 0.23
N ASP A 215 12.31 -11.31 1.15
CA ASP A 215 12.98 -11.08 2.43
C ASP A 215 12.69 -12.22 3.41
N PRO A 216 13.70 -12.79 4.08
CA PRO A 216 13.48 -13.87 5.05
C PRO A 216 12.86 -13.40 6.37
N ASN A 217 12.62 -12.10 6.54
CA ASN A 217 12.06 -11.50 7.74
C ASN A 217 10.69 -10.84 7.47
N PRO A 218 9.88 -10.60 8.52
CA PRO A 218 8.59 -9.94 8.36
C PRO A 218 8.74 -8.52 7.81
N VAL A 219 7.98 -8.21 6.77
CA VAL A 219 7.92 -6.87 6.17
C VAL A 219 6.52 -6.30 6.30
N ILE A 220 6.42 -5.11 6.85
CA ILE A 220 5.21 -4.27 6.87
C ILE A 220 5.27 -3.35 5.66
N PHE A 221 4.38 -3.57 4.70
CA PHE A 221 4.36 -2.86 3.43
C PHE A 221 3.14 -1.93 3.38
N LEU A 222 3.35 -0.66 3.70
CA LEU A 222 2.31 0.34 3.89
C LEU A 222 2.04 1.09 2.59
N GLU A 223 0.88 0.86 2.01
CA GLU A 223 0.47 1.45 0.76
C GLU A 223 -0.35 2.73 0.98
N ASN A 224 -0.31 3.65 0.05
CA ASN A 224 -1.13 4.85 0.12
C ASN A 224 -2.37 4.67 -0.79
N GLU A 225 -3.57 4.64 -0.18
CA GLU A 225 -4.84 4.46 -0.89
C GLU A 225 -5.03 5.49 -2.01
N VAL A 226 -4.68 6.75 -1.76
CA VAL A 226 -4.84 7.85 -2.73
C VAL A 226 -3.93 7.69 -3.94
N MET A 227 -2.85 6.93 -3.80
CA MET A 227 -1.88 6.67 -4.87
C MET A 227 -2.27 5.51 -5.79
N TYR A 228 -3.20 4.63 -5.42
CA TYR A 228 -3.53 3.44 -6.20
C TYR A 228 -3.92 3.71 -7.65
N GLY A 229 -4.57 4.82 -7.91
CA GLY A 229 -4.96 5.26 -9.26
C GLY A 229 -3.94 6.16 -9.96
N GLN A 230 -2.84 6.52 -9.31
CA GLN A 230 -1.78 7.32 -9.93
C GLN A 230 -0.87 6.42 -10.75
N SER A 231 -0.42 6.93 -11.90
CA SER A 231 0.44 6.20 -12.82
C SER A 231 1.84 6.81 -12.87
N PHE A 232 2.83 5.94 -12.97
CA PHE A 232 4.24 6.29 -13.08
C PHE A 232 4.93 5.31 -14.03
N ASP A 233 6.12 5.67 -14.49
CA ASP A 233 6.98 4.75 -15.23
C ASP A 233 7.33 3.55 -14.34
N CYS A 234 7.27 2.35 -14.92
CA CYS A 234 7.55 1.10 -14.24
C CYS A 234 8.34 0.17 -15.18
N PRO A 235 9.51 -0.33 -14.76
CA PRO A 235 10.30 -1.26 -15.57
C PRO A 235 9.53 -2.55 -15.88
N HIS A 236 9.66 -3.03 -17.13
CA HIS A 236 9.12 -4.33 -17.56
C HIS A 236 9.92 -5.52 -17.03
N ASP A 237 11.16 -5.29 -16.64
CA ASP A 237 12.04 -6.34 -16.16
C ASP A 237 11.39 -7.13 -15.02
N GLN A 238 11.29 -8.44 -15.22
CA GLN A 238 10.73 -9.35 -14.22
C GLN A 238 11.68 -9.61 -13.05
N ASP A 239 12.96 -9.28 -13.20
CA ASP A 239 13.95 -9.36 -12.11
C ASP A 239 14.15 -8.01 -11.40
N PHE A 240 13.43 -6.96 -11.82
CA PHE A 240 13.53 -5.64 -11.21
C PHE A 240 13.13 -5.68 -9.73
N THR A 241 14.07 -5.29 -8.87
CA THR A 241 13.89 -5.15 -7.43
C THR A 241 14.55 -3.88 -6.93
N LEU A 242 14.07 -3.35 -5.82
CA LEU A 242 14.68 -2.22 -5.11
C LEU A 242 15.13 -2.64 -3.73
N PRO A 243 16.31 -2.25 -3.27
CA PRO A 243 16.83 -2.65 -1.96
C PRO A 243 16.06 -1.95 -0.83
N ILE A 244 15.52 -2.74 0.11
CA ILE A 244 14.92 -2.22 1.34
C ILE A 244 16.03 -1.59 2.21
N GLY A 245 15.71 -0.45 2.84
CA GLY A 245 16.62 0.27 3.73
C GLY A 245 17.51 1.31 3.04
N LYS A 246 17.32 1.55 1.74
CA LYS A 246 17.96 2.64 1.01
C LYS A 246 16.93 3.66 0.57
N ALA A 247 17.19 4.94 0.90
CA ALA A 247 16.39 6.05 0.39
C ALA A 247 16.74 6.32 -1.08
N HIS A 248 15.73 6.67 -1.87
CA HIS A 248 15.90 7.21 -3.22
C HIS A 248 15.98 8.74 -3.14
N ILE A 249 16.91 9.34 -3.89
CA ILE A 249 17.01 10.79 -4.02
C ILE A 249 16.26 11.20 -5.27
N GLU A 250 15.05 11.73 -5.09
CA GLU A 250 14.22 12.23 -6.19
C GLU A 250 14.77 13.53 -6.77
N ARG A 251 15.28 14.40 -5.92
CA ARG A 251 15.83 15.70 -6.33
C ARG A 251 16.96 16.15 -5.41
N THR A 252 18.14 16.29 -5.99
CA THR A 252 19.31 16.88 -5.31
C THR A 252 19.12 18.38 -5.16
N GLY A 253 19.28 18.91 -3.95
CA GLY A 253 19.24 20.34 -3.63
C GLY A 253 20.52 20.82 -2.99
N LYS A 254 20.64 22.15 -2.84
CA LYS A 254 21.73 22.79 -2.08
C LYS A 254 21.31 23.08 -0.64
N ASP A 255 20.05 23.43 -0.43
CA ASP A 255 19.48 23.76 0.88
C ASP A 255 18.67 22.57 1.42
N VAL A 256 17.94 21.86 0.55
CA VAL A 256 17.16 20.66 0.85
C VAL A 256 17.28 19.68 -0.30
N THR A 257 17.54 18.41 0.03
CA THR A 257 17.45 17.27 -0.88
C THR A 257 16.18 16.47 -0.59
N ILE A 258 15.47 16.08 -1.61
CA ILE A 258 14.23 15.31 -1.52
C ILE A 258 14.47 13.91 -2.09
#